data_67a27c697fd6e39337f4ac53d3728425
#
_entry.id   67a27c697fd6e39337f4ac53d3728425
#
_cell.length_a   1.000
_cell.length_b   1.000
_cell.length_c   1.000
_cell.angle_alpha   90.00
_cell.angle_beta   90.00
_cell.angle_gamma   90.00
#
_symmetry.space_group_name_H-M   'P 1'
#
loop_
_entity.id
_entity.type
_entity.pdbx_description
1 polymer ?
#
loop_
_entity_poly.entity_id
_entity_poly.type
_entity_poly.pdbx_seq_one_letter_code
_entity_poly.pdbx_strand_id
1 'polypeptide(L)'
;MLAGGFSAMPQASLQLLGEVAKRGLLISPYPYETEVRSFSYEYRNKLLATLGEGVLVLGAAEKSGALITAKYAMAQEKPIFALPYFPGSAAGEGCNKLLKTGGVLTENALDITARMGIKTEEKTRVVTLTADEEKLLTALKTLAEGHASELAAAAGIPPFKVRAVLSALEVKGLVTALGGNRYAPV
;
A
#
# COMPACT_ATOMS: atom_id res chain seq x y z
N MET A 1 -11.07 -8.87 -11.96
CA MET A 1 -11.89 -8.79 -13.21
C MET A 1 -11.03 -9.17 -14.42
N LEU A 2 -11.56 -9.97 -15.32
CA LEU A 2 -10.84 -10.51 -16.48
C LEU A 2 -11.00 -9.60 -17.70
N ALA A 3 -10.06 -9.67 -18.64
CA ALA A 3 -10.10 -8.92 -19.89
C ALA A 3 -10.58 -9.79 -21.08
N GLY A 4 -11.06 -10.98 -20.82
CA GLY A 4 -11.60 -11.94 -21.81
C GLY A 4 -12.50 -12.93 -21.12
N GLY A 5 -13.04 -13.88 -21.88
CA GLY A 5 -13.84 -14.98 -21.36
C GLY A 5 -13.05 -15.90 -20.43
N PHE A 6 -13.72 -16.70 -19.64
CA PHE A 6 -13.07 -17.57 -18.66
C PHE A 6 -12.19 -18.65 -19.31
N SER A 7 -12.54 -19.14 -20.50
CA SER A 7 -11.76 -20.13 -21.25
C SER A 7 -10.48 -19.55 -21.87
N ALA A 8 -10.43 -18.23 -22.09
CA ALA A 8 -9.31 -17.55 -22.73
C ALA A 8 -8.16 -17.18 -21.76
N MET A 9 -8.24 -17.66 -20.52
CA MET A 9 -7.22 -17.32 -19.50
C MET A 9 -5.93 -18.13 -19.75
N PRO A 10 -4.75 -17.49 -19.67
CA PRO A 10 -3.47 -18.18 -19.80
C PRO A 10 -3.33 -19.31 -18.77
N GLN A 11 -2.80 -20.45 -19.20
CA GLN A 11 -2.57 -21.63 -18.35
C GLN A 11 -1.80 -21.26 -17.06
N ALA A 12 -0.78 -20.40 -17.19
CA ALA A 12 0.02 -19.92 -16.06
C ALA A 12 -0.80 -19.13 -15.02
N SER A 13 -1.96 -18.60 -15.37
CA SER A 13 -2.82 -17.84 -14.45
C SER A 13 -3.87 -18.69 -13.76
N LEU A 14 -4.13 -19.93 -14.20
CA LEU A 14 -5.24 -20.74 -13.70
C LEU A 14 -5.14 -21.05 -12.21
N GLN A 15 -3.94 -21.31 -11.71
CA GLN A 15 -3.73 -21.54 -10.27
C GLN A 15 -4.12 -20.31 -9.44
N LEU A 16 -3.63 -19.12 -9.83
CA LEU A 16 -3.96 -17.86 -9.15
C LEU A 16 -5.46 -17.57 -9.23
N LEU A 17 -6.08 -17.78 -10.38
CA LEU A 17 -7.53 -17.59 -10.55
C LEU A 17 -8.32 -18.55 -9.65
N GLY A 18 -7.87 -19.80 -9.51
CA GLY A 18 -8.46 -20.76 -8.59
C GLY A 18 -8.39 -20.31 -7.12
N GLU A 19 -7.26 -19.74 -6.69
CA GLU A 19 -7.12 -19.20 -5.33
C GLU A 19 -7.99 -17.94 -5.12
N VAL A 20 -8.10 -17.08 -6.12
CA VAL A 20 -9.00 -15.92 -6.07
C VAL A 20 -10.46 -16.37 -5.98
N ALA A 21 -10.88 -17.38 -6.75
CA ALA A 21 -12.24 -17.88 -6.73
C ALA A 21 -12.66 -18.50 -5.39
N LYS A 22 -11.71 -19.06 -4.63
CA LYS A 22 -11.96 -19.59 -3.28
C LYS A 22 -12.22 -18.53 -2.23
N ARG A 23 -11.70 -17.31 -2.43
CA ARG A 23 -11.72 -16.22 -1.42
C ARG A 23 -12.50 -14.98 -1.88
N GLY A 24 -12.92 -14.93 -3.12
CA GLY A 24 -13.55 -13.77 -3.71
C GLY A 24 -14.33 -14.13 -4.95
N LEU A 25 -14.45 -13.19 -5.88
CA LEU A 25 -15.25 -13.32 -7.10
C LEU A 25 -14.42 -13.04 -8.35
N LEU A 26 -14.54 -13.91 -9.34
CA LEU A 26 -14.04 -13.67 -10.68
C LEU A 26 -15.18 -13.12 -11.55
N ILE A 27 -14.94 -11.98 -12.18
CA ILE A 27 -15.92 -11.30 -13.04
C ILE A 27 -15.30 -11.14 -14.42
N SER A 28 -16.07 -11.46 -15.46
CA SER A 28 -15.77 -11.14 -16.86
C SER A 28 -16.95 -10.42 -17.50
N PRO A 29 -16.72 -9.33 -18.25
CA PRO A 29 -17.76 -8.69 -19.06
C PRO A 29 -17.98 -9.40 -20.40
N TYR A 30 -17.25 -10.48 -20.67
CA TYR A 30 -17.23 -11.17 -21.94
C TYR A 30 -17.84 -12.57 -21.83
N PRO A 31 -18.46 -13.08 -22.91
CA PRO A 31 -18.85 -14.48 -23.02
C PRO A 31 -17.68 -15.43 -22.76
N TYR A 32 -17.99 -16.65 -22.35
CA TYR A 32 -17.02 -17.64 -21.84
C TYR A 32 -15.82 -17.87 -22.76
N GLU A 33 -16.02 -17.93 -24.06
CA GLU A 33 -14.98 -18.28 -25.05
C GLU A 33 -14.31 -17.05 -25.70
N THR A 34 -14.61 -15.84 -25.25
CA THR A 34 -14.08 -14.62 -25.85
C THR A 34 -12.60 -14.49 -25.62
N GLU A 35 -11.80 -14.44 -26.67
CA GLU A 35 -10.37 -14.20 -26.64
C GLU A 35 -10.02 -12.80 -26.12
N VAL A 36 -8.86 -12.70 -25.45
CA VAL A 36 -8.32 -11.42 -24.98
C VAL A 36 -7.74 -10.64 -26.19
N ARG A 37 -8.18 -9.39 -26.35
CA ARG A 37 -7.67 -8.44 -27.35
C ARG A 37 -7.19 -7.16 -26.67
N SER A 38 -6.42 -6.34 -27.37
CA SER A 38 -5.86 -5.11 -26.81
C SER A 38 -6.93 -4.16 -26.23
N PHE A 39 -8.04 -3.97 -26.93
CA PHE A 39 -9.16 -3.15 -26.47
C PHE A 39 -9.92 -3.75 -25.27
N SER A 40 -9.81 -5.05 -25.03
CA SER A 40 -10.46 -5.71 -23.90
C SER A 40 -9.92 -5.22 -22.56
N TYR A 41 -8.63 -4.86 -22.52
CA TYR A 41 -8.03 -4.28 -21.31
C TYR A 41 -8.60 -2.89 -20.99
N GLU A 42 -8.80 -2.06 -22.00
CA GLU A 42 -9.38 -0.74 -21.83
C GLU A 42 -10.83 -0.83 -21.33
N TYR A 43 -11.63 -1.68 -21.96
CA TYR A 43 -13.01 -1.89 -21.53
C TYR A 43 -13.10 -2.44 -20.09
N ARG A 44 -12.25 -3.41 -19.75
CA ARG A 44 -12.14 -3.92 -18.38
C ARG A 44 -11.77 -2.82 -17.39
N ASN A 45 -10.83 -1.93 -17.73
CA ASN A 45 -10.41 -0.83 -16.89
C ASN A 45 -11.54 0.21 -16.68
N LYS A 46 -12.34 0.46 -17.70
CA LYS A 46 -13.56 1.27 -17.58
C LYS A 46 -14.53 0.68 -16.55
N LEU A 47 -14.76 -0.64 -16.60
CA LEU A 47 -15.63 -1.31 -15.64
C LEU A 47 -15.05 -1.31 -14.23
N LEU A 48 -13.74 -1.49 -14.07
CA LEU A 48 -13.09 -1.36 -12.76
C LEU A 48 -13.33 0.03 -12.16
N ALA A 49 -13.15 1.08 -12.95
CA ALA A 49 -13.43 2.44 -12.53
C ALA A 49 -14.91 2.64 -12.14
N THR A 50 -15.83 1.96 -12.84
CA THR A 50 -17.27 2.05 -12.59
C THR A 50 -17.67 1.34 -11.30
N LEU A 51 -17.09 0.17 -11.00
CA LEU A 51 -17.41 -0.61 -9.81
C LEU A 51 -16.80 -0.03 -8.53
N GLY A 52 -15.63 0.59 -8.62
CA GLY A 52 -14.99 1.22 -7.47
C GLY A 52 -15.61 2.58 -7.12
N GLU A 53 -15.53 3.00 -5.89
CA GLU A 53 -15.94 4.34 -5.43
C GLU A 53 -14.84 5.38 -5.63
N GLY A 54 -13.61 4.96 -5.93
CA GLY A 54 -12.46 5.79 -6.25
C GLY A 54 -11.34 4.92 -6.83
N VAL A 55 -10.26 5.56 -7.29
CA VAL A 55 -9.10 4.86 -7.85
C VAL A 55 -7.83 5.35 -7.15
N LEU A 56 -7.08 4.42 -6.55
CA LEU A 56 -5.75 4.68 -6.02
C LEU A 56 -4.69 4.23 -7.04
N VAL A 57 -3.83 5.15 -7.45
CA VAL A 57 -2.69 4.91 -8.33
C VAL A 57 -1.41 4.95 -7.53
N LEU A 58 -0.82 3.78 -7.27
CA LEU A 58 0.42 3.64 -6.52
C LEU A 58 1.66 4.01 -7.33
N GLY A 59 1.64 3.80 -8.65
CA GLY A 59 2.71 4.15 -9.56
C GLY A 59 2.23 4.09 -11.00
N ALA A 60 2.61 5.08 -11.79
CA ALA A 60 2.29 5.15 -13.21
C ALA A 60 3.32 5.99 -13.95
N ALA A 61 3.92 5.42 -14.98
CA ALA A 61 4.63 6.20 -15.98
C ALA A 61 3.65 7.04 -16.82
N GLU A 62 4.15 8.01 -17.60
CA GLU A 62 3.30 8.94 -18.37
C GLU A 62 2.29 8.24 -19.31
N LYS A 63 2.65 7.09 -19.85
CA LYS A 63 1.81 6.29 -20.77
C LYS A 63 1.31 4.98 -20.15
N SER A 64 1.18 4.94 -18.82
CA SER A 64 0.73 3.72 -18.11
C SER A 64 -0.74 3.42 -18.35
N GLY A 65 -1.08 2.14 -18.49
CA GLY A 65 -2.47 1.67 -18.53
C GLY A 65 -3.29 2.00 -17.27
N ALA A 66 -2.64 2.22 -16.12
CA ALA A 66 -3.30 2.65 -14.89
C ALA A 66 -3.97 4.03 -15.04
N LEU A 67 -3.39 4.92 -15.86
CA LEU A 67 -3.96 6.23 -16.15
C LEU A 67 -5.27 6.13 -16.94
N ILE A 68 -5.47 5.07 -17.70
CA ILE A 68 -6.74 4.81 -18.40
C ILE A 68 -7.86 4.62 -17.39
N THR A 69 -7.62 3.80 -16.35
CA THR A 69 -8.58 3.58 -15.26
C THR A 69 -8.88 4.89 -14.52
N ALA A 70 -7.84 5.66 -14.18
CA ALA A 70 -7.99 6.96 -13.53
C ALA A 70 -8.83 7.94 -14.40
N LYS A 71 -8.58 8.00 -15.71
CA LYS A 71 -9.35 8.83 -16.64
C LYS A 71 -10.84 8.49 -16.64
N TYR A 72 -11.17 7.18 -16.65
CA TYR A 72 -12.58 6.76 -16.60
C TYR A 72 -13.23 7.06 -15.25
N ALA A 73 -12.51 6.96 -14.15
CA ALA A 73 -13.01 7.34 -12.84
C ALA A 73 -13.24 8.86 -12.74
N MET A 74 -12.31 9.68 -13.23
CA MET A 74 -12.47 11.15 -13.30
C MET A 74 -13.71 11.55 -14.13
N ALA A 75 -13.94 10.89 -15.27
CA ALA A 75 -15.11 11.14 -16.10
C ALA A 75 -16.44 10.77 -15.41
N GLN A 76 -16.40 10.00 -14.33
CA GLN A 76 -17.51 9.62 -13.46
C GLN A 76 -17.51 10.41 -12.13
N GLU A 77 -16.73 11.49 -12.05
CA GLU A 77 -16.60 12.37 -10.86
C GLU A 77 -16.14 11.62 -9.60
N LYS A 78 -15.48 10.46 -9.77
CA LYS A 78 -14.95 9.69 -8.66
C LYS A 78 -13.58 10.21 -8.22
N PRO A 79 -13.27 10.16 -6.92
CA PRO A 79 -11.99 10.62 -6.40
C PRO A 79 -10.83 9.76 -6.95
N ILE A 80 -9.76 10.44 -7.34
CA ILE A 80 -8.50 9.82 -7.72
C ILE A 80 -7.49 10.10 -6.64
N PHE A 81 -6.89 9.05 -6.14
CA PHE A 81 -5.82 9.07 -5.15
C PHE A 81 -4.51 8.71 -5.83
N ALA A 82 -3.43 9.43 -5.54
CA ALA A 82 -2.13 9.14 -6.12
C ALA A 82 -0.99 9.39 -5.13
N LEU A 83 0.00 8.50 -5.13
CA LEU A 83 1.23 8.70 -4.39
C LEU A 83 2.09 9.78 -5.06
N PRO A 84 2.72 10.68 -4.29
CA PRO A 84 3.68 11.64 -4.80
C PRO A 84 5.00 10.95 -5.14
N TYR A 85 5.67 11.44 -6.18
CA TYR A 85 6.98 10.97 -6.61
C TYR A 85 7.95 12.14 -6.79
N PHE A 86 9.24 11.87 -6.66
CA PHE A 86 10.28 12.86 -7.00
C PHE A 86 10.15 13.29 -8.45
N PRO A 87 10.37 14.59 -8.76
CA PRO A 87 10.43 15.09 -10.12
C PRO A 87 11.44 14.31 -10.96
N GLY A 88 11.05 13.92 -12.19
CA GLY A 88 11.88 13.11 -13.09
C GLY A 88 11.88 11.60 -12.82
N SER A 89 11.13 11.12 -11.83
CA SER A 89 10.92 9.68 -11.63
C SER A 89 9.97 9.12 -12.69
N ALA A 90 10.51 8.40 -13.67
CA ALA A 90 9.71 7.82 -14.77
C ALA A 90 8.53 6.93 -14.26
N ALA A 91 8.72 6.25 -13.13
CA ALA A 91 7.70 5.41 -12.52
C ALA A 91 6.53 6.21 -11.89
N GLY A 92 6.73 7.50 -11.63
CA GLY A 92 5.78 8.35 -10.92
C GLY A 92 5.27 9.55 -11.71
N GLU A 93 5.72 9.77 -12.94
CA GLU A 93 5.31 10.93 -13.75
C GLU A 93 3.79 11.01 -13.93
N GLY A 94 3.15 9.88 -14.18
CA GLY A 94 1.69 9.79 -14.29
C GLY A 94 0.98 10.10 -12.97
N CYS A 95 1.51 9.66 -11.83
CA CYS A 95 0.97 10.00 -10.51
C CYS A 95 1.05 11.51 -10.27
N ASN A 96 2.22 12.12 -10.50
CA ASN A 96 2.42 13.56 -10.35
C ASN A 96 1.51 14.37 -11.29
N LYS A 97 1.24 13.86 -12.50
CA LYS A 97 0.28 14.46 -13.43
C LYS A 97 -1.15 14.40 -12.90
N LEU A 98 -1.57 13.27 -12.33
CA LEU A 98 -2.88 13.13 -11.70
C LEU A 98 -3.04 14.13 -10.54
N LEU A 99 -2.02 14.29 -9.68
CA LEU A 99 -2.02 15.25 -8.58
C LEU A 99 -2.21 16.69 -9.09
N LYS A 100 -1.54 17.06 -10.19
CA LYS A 100 -1.69 18.40 -10.81
C LYS A 100 -3.07 18.63 -11.42
N THR A 101 -3.80 17.58 -11.76
CA THR A 101 -5.12 17.65 -12.39
C THR A 101 -6.29 17.43 -11.42
N GLY A 102 -6.05 17.53 -10.12
CA GLY A 102 -7.08 17.43 -9.08
C GLY A 102 -7.13 16.09 -8.35
N GLY A 103 -6.16 15.20 -8.57
CA GLY A 103 -5.99 13.99 -7.77
C GLY A 103 -5.63 14.34 -6.31
N VAL A 104 -6.08 13.51 -5.39
CA VAL A 104 -5.79 13.63 -3.95
C VAL A 104 -4.42 13.06 -3.67
N LEU A 105 -3.53 13.88 -3.11
CA LEU A 105 -2.23 13.41 -2.62
C LEU A 105 -2.48 12.41 -1.50
N THR A 106 -1.87 11.25 -1.61
CA THR A 106 -2.12 10.12 -0.71
C THR A 106 -0.80 9.53 -0.27
N GLU A 107 -0.50 9.61 1.00
CA GLU A 107 0.67 9.02 1.62
C GLU A 107 0.30 7.76 2.43
N ASN A 108 -0.93 7.73 2.92
CA ASN A 108 -1.43 6.63 3.76
C ASN A 108 -2.95 6.42 3.59
N ALA A 109 -3.49 5.41 4.26
CA ALA A 109 -4.91 5.05 4.15
C ALA A 109 -5.86 6.11 4.75
N LEU A 110 -5.38 6.93 5.70
CA LEU A 110 -6.22 7.96 6.33
C LEU A 110 -6.58 9.07 5.33
N ASP A 111 -5.70 9.38 4.38
CA ASP A 111 -5.99 10.37 3.33
C ASP A 111 -7.19 9.91 2.46
N ILE A 112 -7.27 8.60 2.19
CA ILE A 112 -8.38 8.00 1.44
C ILE A 112 -9.65 8.06 2.26
N THR A 113 -9.61 7.55 3.50
CA THR A 113 -10.80 7.47 4.36
C THR A 113 -11.35 8.84 4.70
N ALA A 114 -10.49 9.82 4.97
CA ALA A 114 -10.88 11.20 5.22
C ALA A 114 -11.59 11.82 3.99
N ARG A 115 -11.03 11.62 2.79
CA ARG A 115 -11.63 12.15 1.55
C ARG A 115 -12.96 11.47 1.19
N MET A 116 -13.11 10.19 1.53
CA MET A 116 -14.32 9.41 1.28
C MET A 116 -15.36 9.52 2.41
N GLY A 117 -15.08 10.26 3.48
CA GLY A 117 -15.96 10.38 4.64
C GLY A 117 -16.16 9.08 5.41
N ILE A 118 -15.22 8.13 5.27
CA ILE A 118 -15.27 6.87 5.98
C ILE A 118 -14.78 7.11 7.41
N LYS A 119 -15.65 6.92 8.39
CA LYS A 119 -15.25 6.96 9.80
C LYS A 119 -14.33 5.77 10.07
N THR A 120 -13.05 6.02 10.23
CA THR A 120 -12.11 5.05 10.76
C THR A 120 -12.20 5.07 12.28
N GLU A 121 -12.67 3.99 12.87
CA GLU A 121 -12.32 3.74 14.26
C GLU A 121 -10.81 3.55 14.28
N GLU A 122 -10.09 4.40 15.01
CA GLU A 122 -8.71 4.12 15.37
C GLU A 122 -8.73 2.81 16.16
N LYS A 123 -8.61 1.69 15.46
CA LYS A 123 -8.16 0.47 16.10
C LYS A 123 -6.73 0.76 16.52
N THR A 124 -6.58 1.31 17.70
CA THR A 124 -5.32 1.29 18.43
C THR A 124 -4.91 -0.18 18.40
N ARG A 125 -3.95 -0.53 17.55
CA ARG A 125 -3.38 -1.88 17.59
C ARG A 125 -2.85 -2.01 19.00
N VAL A 126 -3.55 -2.76 19.83
CA VAL A 126 -3.04 -3.17 21.13
C VAL A 126 -1.85 -4.07 20.82
N VAL A 127 -0.69 -3.45 20.66
CA VAL A 127 0.56 -4.17 20.45
C VAL A 127 0.97 -4.67 21.82
N THR A 128 0.78 -5.95 22.05
CA THR A 128 1.25 -6.58 23.28
C THR A 128 2.77 -6.54 23.27
N LEU A 129 3.34 -5.81 24.23
CA LEU A 129 4.78 -5.70 24.44
C LEU A 129 5.23 -6.68 25.52
N THR A 130 6.40 -7.26 25.35
CA THR A 130 7.10 -7.95 26.41
C THR A 130 7.73 -6.93 27.37
N ALA A 131 8.08 -7.33 28.58
CA ALA A 131 8.71 -6.44 29.57
C ALA A 131 10.02 -5.80 29.05
N ASP A 132 10.81 -6.53 28.26
CA ASP A 132 12.04 -6.01 27.65
C ASP A 132 11.75 -5.01 26.52
N GLU A 133 10.72 -5.27 25.70
CA GLU A 133 10.27 -4.34 24.65
C GLU A 133 9.75 -3.04 25.24
N GLU A 134 9.00 -3.09 26.32
CA GLU A 134 8.44 -1.91 26.99
C GLU A 134 9.53 -1.03 27.58
N LYS A 135 10.52 -1.63 28.29
CA LYS A 135 11.68 -0.92 28.83
C LYS A 135 12.50 -0.25 27.73
N LEU A 136 12.75 -0.96 26.64
CA LEU A 136 13.56 -0.44 25.54
C LEU A 136 12.84 0.70 24.79
N LEU A 137 11.55 0.54 24.55
CA LEU A 137 10.73 1.57 23.93
C LEU A 137 10.63 2.83 24.79
N THR A 138 10.53 2.69 26.12
CA THR A 138 10.54 3.80 27.07
C THR A 138 11.87 4.53 27.05
N ALA A 139 12.99 3.80 27.10
CA ALA A 139 14.33 4.38 27.00
C ALA A 139 14.50 5.14 25.67
N LEU A 140 14.04 4.57 24.57
CA LEU A 140 14.13 5.17 23.24
C LEU A 140 13.28 6.45 23.13
N LYS A 141 12.07 6.46 23.69
CA LYS A 141 11.21 7.65 23.73
C LYS A 141 11.84 8.79 24.57
N THR A 142 12.57 8.44 25.61
CA THR A 142 13.26 9.43 26.47
C THR A 142 14.47 10.05 25.77
N LEU A 143 15.21 9.25 24.99
CA LEU A 143 16.41 9.67 24.27
C LEU A 143 16.13 10.27 22.89
N ALA A 144 14.91 10.12 22.38
CA ALA A 144 14.45 10.44 21.03
C ALA A 144 15.14 9.61 19.92
N GLU A 145 16.42 9.32 20.05
CA GLU A 145 17.20 8.37 19.24
C GLU A 145 18.38 7.84 20.04
N GLY A 146 18.93 6.70 19.70
CA GLY A 146 20.11 6.17 20.40
C GLY A 146 20.79 5.01 19.68
N HIS A 147 22.08 4.84 19.96
CA HIS A 147 22.81 3.66 19.54
C HIS A 147 22.39 2.44 20.38
N ALA A 148 22.39 1.26 19.80
CA ALA A 148 21.93 0.03 20.48
C ALA A 148 22.62 -0.21 21.85
N SER A 149 23.89 0.17 22.00
CA SER A 149 24.61 0.05 23.29
C SER A 149 24.13 1.05 24.33
N GLU A 150 23.78 2.29 23.94
CA GLU A 150 23.22 3.31 24.82
C GLU A 150 21.83 2.89 25.30
N LEU A 151 21.02 2.37 24.38
CA LEU A 151 19.69 1.85 24.66
C LEU A 151 19.74 0.63 25.59
N ALA A 152 20.75 -0.26 25.42
CA ALA A 152 20.99 -1.37 26.32
C ALA A 152 21.22 -0.92 27.76
N ALA A 153 22.09 0.08 27.94
CA ALA A 153 22.41 0.62 29.25
C ALA A 153 21.21 1.33 29.89
N ALA A 154 20.52 2.18 29.10
CA ALA A 154 19.35 2.92 29.56
C ALA A 154 18.16 2.03 29.94
N ALA A 155 17.93 0.95 29.19
CA ALA A 155 16.84 0.00 29.45
C ALA A 155 17.21 -1.09 30.47
N GLY A 156 18.48 -1.21 30.85
CA GLY A 156 18.97 -2.29 31.72
C GLY A 156 18.86 -3.67 31.10
N ILE A 157 19.02 -3.75 29.77
CA ILE A 157 18.91 -5.00 29.00
C ILE A 157 20.32 -5.46 28.59
N PRO A 158 20.63 -6.76 28.72
CA PRO A 158 21.91 -7.28 28.27
C PRO A 158 22.19 -6.99 26.80
N PRO A 159 23.41 -6.52 26.41
CA PRO A 159 23.72 -6.10 25.05
C PRO A 159 23.41 -7.15 23.97
N PHE A 160 23.58 -8.44 24.28
CA PHE A 160 23.31 -9.52 23.35
C PHE A 160 21.80 -9.70 23.02
N LYS A 161 20.89 -9.23 23.89
CA LYS A 161 19.43 -9.29 23.68
C LYS A 161 18.88 -8.06 22.96
N VAL A 162 19.54 -6.91 23.05
CA VAL A 162 18.99 -5.62 22.59
C VAL A 162 18.65 -5.64 21.12
N ARG A 163 19.49 -6.23 20.26
CA ARG A 163 19.20 -6.31 18.82
C ARG A 163 17.94 -7.10 18.51
N ALA A 164 17.74 -8.25 19.19
CA ALA A 164 16.55 -9.06 19.00
C ALA A 164 15.27 -8.29 19.42
N VAL A 165 15.35 -7.53 20.53
CA VAL A 165 14.24 -6.72 21.02
C VAL A 165 13.96 -5.53 20.07
N LEU A 166 15.00 -4.85 19.57
CA LEU A 166 14.87 -3.78 18.59
C LEU A 166 14.25 -4.28 17.29
N SER A 167 14.70 -5.43 16.77
CA SER A 167 14.09 -6.05 15.58
C SER A 167 12.63 -6.41 15.79
N ALA A 168 12.27 -6.91 16.97
CA ALA A 168 10.88 -7.21 17.30
C ALA A 168 10.01 -5.94 17.35
N LEU A 169 10.53 -4.84 17.90
CA LEU A 169 9.87 -3.54 17.92
C LEU A 169 9.75 -2.93 16.51
N GLU A 170 10.76 -3.12 15.66
CA GLU A 170 10.75 -2.70 14.27
C GLU A 170 9.67 -3.45 13.45
N VAL A 171 9.58 -4.77 13.61
CA VAL A 171 8.50 -5.58 13.01
C VAL A 171 7.11 -5.15 13.50
N LYS A 172 7.00 -4.70 14.75
CA LYS A 172 5.77 -4.13 15.32
C LYS A 172 5.49 -2.69 14.85
N GLY A 173 6.41 -2.06 14.11
CA GLY A 173 6.28 -0.70 13.59
C GLY A 173 6.40 0.40 14.66
N LEU A 174 7.04 0.10 15.78
CA LEU A 174 7.21 1.04 16.90
C LEU A 174 8.58 1.71 16.92
N VAL A 175 9.52 1.18 16.16
CA VAL A 175 10.91 1.63 16.08
C VAL A 175 11.39 1.58 14.63
N THR A 176 12.22 2.53 14.23
CA THR A 176 12.87 2.59 12.92
C THR A 176 14.39 2.57 13.08
N ALA A 177 15.08 1.80 12.22
CA ALA A 177 16.54 1.82 12.13
C ALA A 177 17.02 3.01 11.28
N LEU A 178 17.94 3.83 11.83
CA LEU A 178 18.50 5.01 11.17
C LEU A 178 19.84 4.74 10.46
N GLY A 179 20.32 3.49 10.48
CA GLY A 179 21.68 3.15 10.05
C GLY A 179 22.71 3.29 11.16
N GLY A 180 23.94 2.75 10.96
CA GLY A 180 24.98 2.81 11.97
C GLY A 180 24.60 2.24 13.35
N ASN A 181 23.68 1.28 13.42
CA ASN A 181 23.19 0.68 14.66
C ASN A 181 22.46 1.67 15.60
N ARG A 182 21.91 2.77 15.03
CA ARG A 182 21.05 3.75 15.71
C ARG A 182 19.59 3.51 15.39
N TYR A 183 18.71 3.83 16.31
CA TYR A 183 17.27 3.62 16.23
C TYR A 183 16.52 4.82 16.77
N ALA A 184 15.32 5.07 16.23
CA ALA A 184 14.39 6.08 16.71
C ALA A 184 12.98 5.49 16.89
N PRO A 185 12.13 6.04 17.76
CA PRO A 185 10.72 5.68 17.81
C PRO A 185 10.00 6.17 16.53
N VAL A 186 8.97 5.45 16.11
CA VAL A 186 8.10 5.83 14.99
C VAL A 186 7.03 6.80 15.47
#